data_412112991f96d923198d0d8620f4e5a4
#
_entry.id   412112991f96d923198d0d8620f4e5a4
#
_cell.length_a   1.000
_cell.length_b   1.000
_cell.length_c   1.000
_cell.angle_alpha   90.00
_cell.angle_beta   90.00
_cell.angle_gamma   90.00
#
_symmetry.space_group_name_H-M   'P 1'
#
loop_
_entity.id
_entity.type
_entity.pdbx_description
1 polymer ?
#
loop_
_entity_poly.entity_id
_entity_poly.type
_entity_poly.pdbx_seq_one_letter_code
_entity_poly.pdbx_strand_id
1 'polypeptide(L)'
;MKNGLGKWEQFLLLNKNPLTTNCIPESTLYSLENLIYLLDRYEYVFVKHTSTGQGRAIYKVYKRKDGHYCFNGFTMQGKEINKCVAEIEDFHKILHPYEKHDRLSGNYIIQEGVKSLTPNEDSISIRVHVQNLKGKWIIGGIYGRIAYEDHGIVNSNRGSQVIPIDELLSDYMMMDNTKKNKTIASLKKISILASEVIASHFPCREYGIDFGINPKGKPILFEVNTTPSISSFAKIDKTIWKKIVEIRKMQNEG
;
A
#
# COMPACT_ATOMS: atom_id res chain seq x y z
N MET A 1 8.48 17.64 15.43
CA MET A 1 7.99 16.28 15.15
C MET A 1 8.62 15.83 13.85
N LYS A 2 9.34 14.70 13.81
CA LYS A 2 9.87 14.15 12.55
C LYS A 2 8.64 13.72 11.75
N ASN A 3 8.35 14.43 10.65
CA ASN A 3 7.35 13.97 9.68
C ASN A 3 7.78 12.57 9.23
N GLY A 4 6.87 11.61 9.18
CA GLY A 4 7.15 10.28 8.68
C GLY A 4 7.70 10.35 7.24
N LEU A 5 8.41 9.33 6.80
CA LEU A 5 8.91 9.22 5.43
C LEU A 5 7.72 9.24 4.45
N GLY A 6 7.67 10.23 3.56
CA GLY A 6 6.59 10.38 2.58
C GLY A 6 6.58 9.27 1.51
N LYS A 7 5.44 9.06 0.85
CA LYS A 7 5.32 8.00 -0.17
C LYS A 7 6.24 8.21 -1.37
N TRP A 8 6.51 9.46 -1.73
CA TRP A 8 7.41 9.78 -2.83
C TRP A 8 8.87 9.45 -2.49
N GLU A 9 9.33 9.84 -1.30
CA GLU A 9 10.67 9.52 -0.82
C GLU A 9 10.88 8.01 -0.69
N GLN A 10 9.87 7.27 -0.19
CA GLN A 10 9.88 5.81 -0.15
C GLN A 10 10.07 5.22 -1.56
N PHE A 11 9.29 5.70 -2.53
CA PHE A 11 9.40 5.25 -3.92
C PHE A 11 10.81 5.50 -4.46
N LEU A 12 11.37 6.70 -4.29
CA LEU A 12 12.71 7.03 -4.79
C LEU A 12 13.79 6.12 -4.20
N LEU A 13 13.73 5.84 -2.89
CA LEU A 13 14.69 4.97 -2.22
C LEU A 13 14.59 3.52 -2.72
N LEU A 14 13.38 2.98 -2.78
CA LEU A 14 13.14 1.60 -3.22
C LEU A 14 13.43 1.42 -4.71
N ASN A 15 13.16 2.44 -5.54
CA ASN A 15 13.40 2.39 -6.99
C ASN A 15 14.88 2.46 -7.36
N LYS A 16 15.70 3.13 -6.55
CA LYS A 16 17.17 3.18 -6.75
C LYS A 16 17.86 1.84 -6.47
N ASN A 17 17.24 0.97 -5.68
CA ASN A 17 17.86 -0.29 -5.31
C ASN A 17 17.44 -1.40 -6.30
N PRO A 18 18.41 -2.06 -7.01
CA PRO A 18 18.11 -3.09 -8.01
C PRO A 18 17.31 -4.29 -7.49
N LEU A 19 17.38 -4.56 -6.18
CA LEU A 19 16.67 -5.68 -5.57
C LEU A 19 15.20 -5.38 -5.23
N THR A 20 14.83 -4.09 -5.15
CA THR A 20 13.47 -3.66 -4.82
C THR A 20 12.74 -2.98 -5.98
N THR A 21 13.45 -2.39 -6.95
CA THR A 21 12.87 -1.64 -8.08
C THR A 21 11.80 -2.43 -8.85
N ASN A 22 12.03 -3.73 -9.06
CA ASN A 22 11.08 -4.61 -9.75
C ASN A 22 9.92 -5.11 -8.87
N CYS A 23 9.86 -4.69 -7.61
CA CYS A 23 8.86 -5.13 -6.62
C CYS A 23 7.93 -4.01 -6.18
N ILE A 24 8.02 -2.83 -6.78
CA ILE A 24 7.19 -1.67 -6.51
C ILE A 24 6.39 -1.30 -7.76
N PRO A 25 5.21 -0.67 -7.63
CA PRO A 25 4.46 -0.16 -8.77
C PRO A 25 5.13 1.08 -9.37
N GLU A 26 5.00 1.28 -10.68
CA GLU A 26 5.41 2.54 -11.31
C GLU A 26 4.73 3.72 -10.63
N SER A 27 5.50 4.75 -10.32
CA SER A 27 4.98 5.93 -9.61
C SER A 27 5.64 7.20 -10.12
N THR A 28 4.88 8.29 -10.14
CA THR A 28 5.36 9.62 -10.52
C THR A 28 4.71 10.70 -9.64
N LEU A 29 5.29 11.89 -9.62
CA LEU A 29 4.63 13.05 -9.03
C LEU A 29 3.40 13.42 -9.85
N TYR A 30 2.37 13.91 -9.15
CA TYR A 30 1.14 14.32 -9.81
C TYR A 30 1.36 15.55 -10.68
N SER A 31 0.94 15.42 -11.93
CA SER A 31 0.58 16.48 -12.86
C SER A 31 -0.55 15.96 -13.74
N LEU A 32 -1.31 16.83 -14.41
CA LEU A 32 -2.33 16.38 -15.38
C LEU A 32 -1.71 15.57 -16.52
N GLU A 33 -0.56 16.00 -17.02
CA GLU A 33 0.18 15.31 -18.08
C GLU A 33 0.57 13.89 -17.64
N ASN A 34 1.15 13.74 -16.44
CA ASN A 34 1.51 12.44 -15.89
C ASN A 34 0.29 11.56 -15.63
N LEU A 35 -0.85 12.15 -15.21
CA LEU A 35 -2.08 11.42 -14.99
C LEU A 35 -2.63 10.85 -16.29
N ILE A 36 -2.71 11.65 -17.35
CA ILE A 36 -3.14 11.21 -18.69
C ILE A 36 -2.20 10.13 -19.20
N TYR A 37 -0.89 10.36 -19.14
CA TYR A 37 0.12 9.39 -19.59
C TYR A 37 -0.02 8.02 -18.92
N LEU A 38 -0.27 7.98 -17.60
CA LEU A 38 -0.42 6.71 -16.91
C LEU A 38 -1.81 6.09 -17.15
N LEU A 39 -2.88 6.87 -17.33
CA LEU A 39 -4.21 6.35 -17.69
C LEU A 39 -4.28 5.77 -19.11
N ASP A 40 -3.41 6.20 -20.03
CA ASP A 40 -3.28 5.58 -21.36
C ASP A 40 -2.56 4.23 -21.31
N ARG A 41 -1.75 3.97 -20.28
CA ARG A 41 -0.96 2.74 -20.12
C ARG A 41 -1.60 1.72 -19.17
N TYR A 42 -2.36 2.17 -18.20
CA TYR A 42 -2.94 1.34 -17.15
C TYR A 42 -4.46 1.47 -17.14
N GLU A 43 -5.15 0.37 -16.89
CA GLU A 43 -6.61 0.35 -16.77
C GLU A 43 -7.13 1.32 -15.70
N TYR A 44 -6.36 1.49 -14.63
CA TYR A 44 -6.59 2.48 -13.58
C TYR A 44 -5.28 2.84 -12.88
N VAL A 45 -5.28 3.96 -12.21
CA VAL A 45 -4.18 4.41 -11.37
C VAL A 45 -4.70 4.80 -9.99
N PHE A 46 -3.80 4.85 -9.00
CA PHE A 46 -4.09 5.46 -7.71
C PHE A 46 -3.42 6.83 -7.61
N VAL A 47 -4.22 7.86 -7.30
CA VAL A 47 -3.72 9.18 -6.92
C VAL A 47 -3.74 9.26 -5.40
N LYS A 48 -2.58 9.48 -4.77
CA LYS A 48 -2.38 9.40 -3.32
C LYS A 48 -1.65 10.64 -2.82
N HIS A 49 -2.15 11.24 -1.74
CA HIS A 49 -1.41 12.30 -1.07
C HIS A 49 -0.13 11.74 -0.40
N THR A 50 0.98 12.45 -0.54
CA THR A 50 2.31 11.96 -0.14
C THR A 50 2.46 11.68 1.36
N SER A 51 1.78 12.43 2.22
CA SER A 51 1.95 12.40 3.68
C SER A 51 0.74 11.89 4.46
N THR A 52 -0.40 11.58 3.80
CA THR A 52 -1.57 11.04 4.51
C THR A 52 -1.47 9.52 4.68
N GLY A 53 -2.08 9.03 5.76
CA GLY A 53 -2.23 7.62 6.06
C GLY A 53 -3.71 7.23 6.29
N GLN A 54 -3.94 5.99 6.72
CA GLN A 54 -5.25 5.46 7.10
C GLN A 54 -6.29 5.45 5.96
N GLY A 55 -5.86 5.34 4.71
CA GLY A 55 -6.73 5.32 3.54
C GLY A 55 -7.41 6.67 3.27
N ARG A 56 -6.81 7.80 3.66
CA ARG A 56 -7.29 9.16 3.35
C ARG A 56 -6.53 9.74 2.18
N ALA A 57 -7.19 10.65 1.44
CA ALA A 57 -6.66 11.30 0.22
C ALA A 57 -6.04 10.28 -0.74
N ILE A 58 -6.82 9.24 -1.04
CA ILE A 58 -6.48 8.20 -2.00
C ILE A 58 -7.67 8.00 -2.94
N TYR A 59 -7.40 8.01 -4.23
CA TYR A 59 -8.40 7.91 -5.28
C TYR A 59 -7.94 6.88 -6.31
N LYS A 60 -8.79 5.91 -6.62
CA LYS A 60 -8.69 5.06 -7.81
C LYS A 60 -9.28 5.87 -8.97
N VAL A 61 -8.48 6.12 -10.00
CA VAL A 61 -8.87 6.92 -11.18
C VAL A 61 -8.77 6.03 -12.41
N TYR A 62 -9.78 6.08 -13.27
CA TYR A 62 -9.86 5.30 -14.51
C TYR A 62 -10.67 6.02 -15.57
N LYS A 63 -10.41 5.68 -16.84
CA LYS A 63 -11.16 6.19 -17.98
C LYS A 63 -12.16 5.14 -18.44
N ARG A 64 -13.42 5.53 -18.57
CA ARG A 64 -14.48 4.68 -19.11
C ARG A 64 -14.44 4.64 -20.64
N LYS A 65 -15.08 3.63 -21.22
CA LYS A 65 -15.22 3.47 -22.68
C LYS A 65 -15.98 4.62 -23.36
N ASP A 66 -16.84 5.32 -22.62
CA ASP A 66 -17.60 6.49 -23.08
C ASP A 66 -16.78 7.80 -23.01
N GLY A 67 -15.51 7.72 -22.62
CA GLY A 67 -14.58 8.85 -22.54
C GLY A 67 -14.54 9.54 -21.19
N HIS A 68 -15.52 9.32 -20.30
CA HIS A 68 -15.53 9.94 -18.97
C HIS A 68 -14.41 9.43 -18.08
N TYR A 69 -13.89 10.32 -17.24
CA TYR A 69 -12.94 9.99 -16.18
C TYR A 69 -13.68 9.78 -14.87
N CYS A 70 -13.55 8.60 -14.30
CA CYS A 70 -14.19 8.25 -13.04
C CYS A 70 -13.14 8.09 -11.94
N PHE A 71 -13.52 8.45 -10.73
CA PHE A 71 -12.68 8.28 -9.55
C PHE A 71 -13.52 7.94 -8.34
N ASN A 72 -13.03 7.00 -7.57
CA ASN A 72 -13.60 6.59 -6.30
C ASN A 72 -12.53 6.47 -5.22
N GLY A 73 -12.89 6.66 -3.97
CA GLY A 73 -11.96 6.59 -2.85
C GLY A 73 -12.33 7.52 -1.71
N PHE A 74 -11.33 8.13 -1.08
CA PHE A 74 -11.55 8.92 0.14
C PHE A 74 -10.84 10.26 0.09
N THR A 75 -11.56 11.33 0.44
CA THR A 75 -11.02 12.68 0.52
C THR A 75 -9.97 12.82 1.65
N MET A 76 -9.34 13.98 1.74
CA MET A 76 -8.42 14.35 2.84
C MET A 76 -9.09 14.22 4.22
N GLN A 77 -10.36 14.54 4.33
CA GLN A 77 -11.18 14.42 5.55
C GLN A 77 -11.64 12.96 5.80
N GLY A 78 -11.37 12.05 4.85
CA GLY A 78 -11.77 10.66 4.95
C GLY A 78 -13.23 10.39 4.55
N LYS A 79 -13.90 11.37 3.90
CA LYS A 79 -15.23 11.19 3.32
C LYS A 79 -15.08 10.40 2.02
N GLU A 80 -15.93 9.40 1.85
CA GLU A 80 -16.01 8.63 0.60
C GLU A 80 -16.47 9.51 -0.55
N ILE A 81 -15.91 9.25 -1.73
CA ILE A 81 -16.27 9.90 -2.98
C ILE A 81 -16.30 8.86 -4.10
N ASN A 82 -17.36 8.93 -4.92
CA ASN A 82 -17.49 8.18 -6.16
C ASN A 82 -18.12 9.12 -7.19
N LYS A 83 -17.34 9.51 -8.21
CA LYS A 83 -17.76 10.53 -9.17
C LYS A 83 -17.13 10.26 -10.53
N CYS A 84 -17.87 10.65 -11.60
CA CYS A 84 -17.34 10.75 -12.95
C CYS A 84 -17.41 12.18 -13.44
N VAL A 85 -16.47 12.58 -14.27
CA VAL A 85 -16.36 13.89 -14.91
C VAL A 85 -16.06 13.70 -16.39
N ALA A 86 -16.49 14.67 -17.22
CA ALA A 86 -16.19 14.62 -18.66
C ALA A 86 -14.73 14.98 -18.91
N GLU A 87 -14.20 15.98 -18.20
CA GLU A 87 -12.85 16.48 -18.37
C GLU A 87 -11.99 16.12 -17.15
N ILE A 88 -10.76 15.69 -17.39
CA ILE A 88 -9.83 15.28 -16.31
C ILE A 88 -9.42 16.47 -15.43
N GLU A 89 -9.47 17.68 -15.96
CA GLU A 89 -9.22 18.95 -15.25
C GLU A 89 -10.18 19.14 -14.08
N ASP A 90 -11.40 18.63 -14.16
CA ASP A 90 -12.36 18.72 -13.05
C ASP A 90 -11.96 17.83 -11.87
N PHE A 91 -11.27 16.70 -12.13
CA PHE A 91 -10.63 15.92 -11.07
C PHE A 91 -9.48 16.71 -10.43
N HIS A 92 -8.65 17.38 -11.24
CA HIS A 92 -7.57 18.24 -10.72
C HIS A 92 -8.10 19.31 -9.76
N LYS A 93 -9.19 20.00 -10.10
CA LYS A 93 -9.84 20.99 -9.23
C LYS A 93 -10.32 20.40 -7.89
N ILE A 94 -10.69 19.12 -7.87
CA ILE A 94 -11.08 18.42 -6.64
C ILE A 94 -9.86 18.14 -5.74
N LEU A 95 -8.71 17.81 -6.33
CA LEU A 95 -7.46 17.60 -5.59
C LEU A 95 -6.91 18.93 -5.04
N HIS A 96 -7.05 20.01 -5.81
CA HIS A 96 -6.48 21.31 -5.55
C HIS A 96 -7.55 22.41 -5.49
N PRO A 97 -8.51 22.34 -4.54
CA PRO A 97 -9.63 23.29 -4.46
C PRO A 97 -9.20 24.74 -4.17
N TYR A 98 -7.97 24.95 -3.70
CA TYR A 98 -7.40 26.25 -3.36
C TYR A 98 -6.39 26.79 -4.38
N GLU A 99 -6.22 26.13 -5.52
CA GLU A 99 -5.28 26.56 -6.57
C GLU A 99 -5.55 27.97 -7.08
N LYS A 100 -6.83 28.38 -7.14
CA LYS A 100 -7.25 29.76 -7.48
C LYS A 100 -6.64 30.85 -6.56
N HIS A 101 -6.10 30.45 -5.41
CA HIS A 101 -5.46 31.33 -4.43
C HIS A 101 -3.96 31.06 -4.33
N ASP A 102 -3.32 30.52 -5.39
CA ASP A 102 -1.91 30.09 -5.41
C ASP A 102 -1.54 29.11 -4.29
N ARG A 103 -2.52 28.32 -3.82
CA ARG A 103 -2.35 27.33 -2.76
C ARG A 103 -2.71 25.93 -3.26
N LEU A 104 -1.72 25.07 -3.35
CA LEU A 104 -1.95 23.64 -3.58
C LEU A 104 -2.38 22.97 -2.28
N SER A 105 -3.35 22.06 -2.35
CA SER A 105 -3.83 21.27 -1.19
C SER A 105 -2.85 20.18 -0.74
N GLY A 106 -1.62 20.23 -1.22
CA GLY A 106 -0.53 19.31 -0.90
C GLY A 106 -0.02 18.55 -2.11
N ASN A 107 1.01 17.76 -1.90
CA ASN A 107 1.65 16.99 -2.95
C ASN A 107 0.99 15.62 -3.10
N TYR A 108 0.69 15.23 -4.33
CA TYR A 108 0.17 13.91 -4.69
C TYR A 108 1.19 13.14 -5.54
N ILE A 109 1.11 11.83 -5.47
CA ILE A 109 1.74 10.90 -6.42
C ILE A 109 0.65 10.18 -7.21
N ILE A 110 1.00 9.77 -8.41
CA ILE A 110 0.22 8.83 -9.22
C ILE A 110 0.98 7.51 -9.19
N GLN A 111 0.27 6.44 -8.98
CA GLN A 111 0.82 5.09 -8.88
C GLN A 111 0.02 4.14 -9.75
N GLU A 112 0.72 3.27 -10.48
CA GLU A 112 0.15 2.16 -11.24
C GLU A 112 -0.91 1.39 -10.43
N GLY A 113 -2.04 1.12 -11.05
CA GLY A 113 -3.10 0.27 -10.50
C GLY A 113 -2.74 -1.20 -10.60
N VAL A 114 -2.28 -1.79 -9.52
CA VAL A 114 -1.98 -3.23 -9.47
C VAL A 114 -3.25 -4.00 -9.15
N LYS A 115 -3.66 -4.89 -10.06
CA LYS A 115 -4.80 -5.81 -9.83
C LYS A 115 -4.41 -6.84 -8.77
N SER A 116 -4.66 -6.53 -7.51
CA SER A 116 -4.47 -7.42 -6.37
C SER A 116 -5.82 -7.94 -5.92
N LEU A 117 -6.33 -8.95 -6.62
CA LEU A 117 -7.69 -9.45 -6.51
C LEU A 117 -7.70 -10.97 -6.26
N THR A 118 -8.74 -11.44 -5.58
CA THR A 118 -9.10 -12.86 -5.57
C THR A 118 -9.68 -13.28 -6.93
N PRO A 119 -9.86 -14.60 -7.21
CA PRO A 119 -10.62 -15.06 -8.38
C PRO A 119 -12.06 -14.55 -8.44
N ASN A 120 -12.64 -14.16 -7.29
CA ASN A 120 -13.98 -13.55 -7.18
C ASN A 120 -13.95 -12.02 -7.29
N GLU A 121 -12.82 -11.44 -7.72
CA GLU A 121 -12.60 -10.00 -7.88
C GLU A 121 -12.59 -9.17 -6.59
N ASP A 122 -12.57 -9.80 -5.40
CA ASP A 122 -12.41 -9.08 -4.14
C ASP A 122 -11.00 -8.52 -4.01
N SER A 123 -10.89 -7.27 -3.58
CA SER A 123 -9.61 -6.59 -3.40
C SER A 123 -8.85 -7.12 -2.18
N ILE A 124 -7.56 -7.43 -2.34
CA ILE A 124 -6.71 -7.93 -1.26
C ILE A 124 -5.48 -7.09 -1.04
N SER A 125 -4.99 -7.10 0.19
CA SER A 125 -3.65 -6.64 0.55
C SER A 125 -3.04 -7.54 1.62
N ILE A 126 -1.71 -7.50 1.74
CA ILE A 126 -0.97 -8.28 2.73
C ILE A 126 -0.11 -7.32 3.55
N ARG A 127 -0.18 -7.44 4.87
CA ARG A 127 0.70 -6.76 5.81
C ARG A 127 1.80 -7.71 6.28
N VAL A 128 3.06 -7.30 6.11
CA VAL A 128 4.21 -7.93 6.74
C VAL A 128 4.75 -7.00 7.81
N HIS A 129 4.87 -7.49 9.04
CA HIS A 129 5.49 -6.78 10.15
C HIS A 129 6.95 -7.23 10.30
N VAL A 130 7.87 -6.27 10.26
CA VAL A 130 9.31 -6.51 10.33
C VAL A 130 9.90 -5.74 11.51
N GLN A 131 10.77 -6.38 12.27
CA GLN A 131 11.39 -5.79 13.46
C GLN A 131 12.91 -5.94 13.41
N ASN A 132 13.63 -4.91 13.82
CA ASN A 132 15.08 -4.98 13.98
C ASN A 132 15.41 -5.46 15.40
N LEU A 133 16.06 -6.60 15.51
CA LEU A 133 16.55 -7.11 16.79
C LEU A 133 18.07 -7.24 16.72
N LYS A 134 18.77 -6.40 17.49
CA LYS A 134 20.25 -6.38 17.56
C LYS A 134 20.91 -6.27 16.18
N GLY A 135 20.42 -5.39 15.32
CA GLY A 135 20.93 -5.17 13.96
C GLY A 135 20.41 -6.16 12.90
N LYS A 136 19.62 -7.15 13.28
CA LYS A 136 19.04 -8.13 12.36
C LYS A 136 17.56 -7.85 12.12
N TRP A 137 17.15 -7.77 10.85
CA TRP A 137 15.73 -7.68 10.47
C TRP A 137 15.08 -9.06 10.51
N ILE A 138 13.99 -9.19 11.25
CA ILE A 138 13.24 -10.43 11.43
C ILE A 138 11.75 -10.19 11.14
N ILE A 139 11.08 -11.23 10.65
CA ILE A 139 9.64 -11.19 10.41
C ILE A 139 8.90 -11.43 11.73
N GLY A 140 8.18 -10.41 12.20
CA GLY A 140 7.31 -10.50 13.36
C GLY A 140 6.03 -11.25 13.06
N GLY A 141 5.39 -10.97 11.93
CA GLY A 141 4.16 -11.65 11.50
C GLY A 141 3.72 -11.22 10.10
N ILE A 142 2.79 -11.99 9.52
CA ILE A 142 2.17 -11.72 8.22
C ILE A 142 0.66 -11.96 8.34
N TYR A 143 -0.15 -11.09 7.74
CA TYR A 143 -1.58 -11.32 7.59
C TYR A 143 -2.11 -10.72 6.29
N GLY A 144 -3.24 -11.25 5.84
CA GLY A 144 -4.00 -10.74 4.72
C GLY A 144 -5.14 -9.83 5.13
N ARG A 145 -5.60 -9.03 4.20
CA ARG A 145 -6.86 -8.28 4.27
C ARG A 145 -7.63 -8.50 2.99
N ILE A 146 -8.95 -8.56 3.11
CA ILE A 146 -9.87 -8.61 1.98
C ILE A 146 -10.91 -7.49 2.14
N ALA A 147 -11.23 -6.83 1.03
CA ALA A 147 -12.29 -5.83 0.96
C ALA A 147 -13.23 -6.19 -0.18
N TYR A 148 -14.52 -6.18 0.12
CA TYR A 148 -15.61 -6.53 -0.81
C TYR A 148 -16.16 -5.31 -1.56
N GLU A 149 -15.55 -4.13 -1.38
CA GLU A 149 -15.97 -2.88 -2.00
C GLU A 149 -15.12 -2.53 -3.23
N ASP A 150 -15.74 -1.94 -4.25
CA ASP A 150 -15.17 -1.69 -5.59
C ASP A 150 -14.07 -0.62 -5.65
N HIS A 151 -13.85 0.15 -4.60
CA HIS A 151 -12.84 1.22 -4.63
C HIS A 151 -11.38 0.71 -4.63
N GLY A 152 -11.14 -0.59 -4.46
CA GLY A 152 -9.80 -1.20 -4.51
C GLY A 152 -8.86 -0.76 -3.38
N ILE A 153 -9.37 -0.05 -2.36
CA ILE A 153 -8.59 0.46 -1.22
C ILE A 153 -8.80 -0.47 -0.03
N VAL A 154 -7.83 -1.34 0.21
CA VAL A 154 -7.91 -2.33 1.28
C VAL A 154 -7.25 -1.79 2.54
N ASN A 155 -8.08 -1.33 3.50
CA ASN A 155 -7.60 -0.79 4.77
C ASN A 155 -8.53 -1.19 5.93
N SER A 156 -7.96 -1.59 7.07
CA SER A 156 -8.75 -2.02 8.25
C SER A 156 -9.69 -0.92 8.79
N ASN A 157 -9.35 0.35 8.57
CA ASN A 157 -10.23 1.47 8.94
C ASN A 157 -11.36 1.73 7.92
N ARG A 158 -11.42 0.92 6.85
CA ARG A 158 -12.36 1.02 5.73
C ARG A 158 -13.12 -0.29 5.50
N GLY A 159 -13.43 -1.02 6.56
CA GLY A 159 -14.27 -2.22 6.49
C GLY A 159 -13.57 -3.50 6.02
N SER A 160 -12.26 -3.49 5.69
CA SER A 160 -11.60 -4.71 5.26
C SER A 160 -11.49 -5.73 6.40
N GLN A 161 -11.80 -6.98 6.08
CA GLN A 161 -11.64 -8.12 6.96
C GLN A 161 -10.15 -8.53 7.03
N VAL A 162 -9.69 -8.86 8.24
CA VAL A 162 -8.33 -9.36 8.47
C VAL A 162 -8.37 -10.89 8.48
N ILE A 163 -7.48 -11.51 7.73
CA ILE A 163 -7.46 -12.95 7.45
C ILE A 163 -6.06 -13.52 7.69
N PRO A 164 -5.90 -14.74 8.27
CA PRO A 164 -4.62 -15.43 8.31
C PRO A 164 -4.00 -15.55 6.92
N ILE A 165 -2.68 -15.40 6.81
CA ILE A 165 -2.01 -15.41 5.50
C ILE A 165 -2.18 -16.73 4.76
N ASP A 166 -2.14 -17.86 5.47
CA ASP A 166 -2.32 -19.17 4.87
C ASP A 166 -3.72 -19.35 4.27
N GLU A 167 -4.77 -18.90 4.99
CA GLU A 167 -6.14 -18.89 4.54
C GLU A 167 -6.33 -17.97 3.32
N LEU A 168 -5.78 -16.73 3.36
CA LEU A 168 -5.85 -15.82 2.21
C LEU A 168 -5.29 -16.46 0.95
N LEU A 169 -4.10 -17.08 1.04
CA LEU A 169 -3.42 -17.61 -0.14
C LEU A 169 -4.00 -18.95 -0.61
N SER A 170 -4.45 -19.85 0.29
CA SER A 170 -5.05 -21.12 -0.10
C SER A 170 -6.51 -21.00 -0.49
N ASP A 171 -7.35 -20.38 0.35
CA ASP A 171 -8.79 -20.51 0.22
C ASP A 171 -9.39 -19.38 -0.63
N TYR A 172 -8.87 -18.14 -0.47
CA TYR A 172 -9.34 -16.99 -1.26
C TYR A 172 -8.60 -16.83 -2.58
N MET A 173 -7.28 -17.07 -2.63
CA MET A 173 -6.50 -16.96 -3.86
C MET A 173 -6.30 -18.29 -4.59
N MET A 174 -6.81 -19.39 -4.07
CA MET A 174 -6.75 -20.73 -4.67
C MET A 174 -5.32 -21.18 -5.03
N MET A 175 -4.33 -20.78 -4.23
CA MET A 175 -2.94 -21.18 -4.47
C MET A 175 -2.67 -22.58 -3.94
N ASP A 176 -2.01 -23.41 -4.75
CA ASP A 176 -1.43 -24.66 -4.27
C ASP A 176 -0.29 -24.41 -3.26
N ASN A 177 0.10 -25.43 -2.51
CA ASN A 177 1.13 -25.32 -1.48
C ASN A 177 2.48 -24.81 -2.01
N THR A 178 2.84 -25.15 -3.23
CA THR A 178 4.11 -24.73 -3.85
C THR A 178 4.09 -23.22 -4.13
N LYS A 179 3.03 -22.72 -4.74
CA LYS A 179 2.85 -21.28 -5.02
C LYS A 179 2.73 -20.48 -3.72
N LYS A 180 1.93 -20.97 -2.75
CA LYS A 180 1.77 -20.36 -1.44
C LYS A 180 3.12 -20.18 -0.74
N ASN A 181 3.90 -21.24 -0.60
CA ASN A 181 5.21 -21.21 0.06
C ASN A 181 6.18 -20.27 -0.66
N LYS A 182 6.20 -20.28 -1.99
CA LYS A 182 7.02 -19.38 -2.80
C LYS A 182 6.61 -17.92 -2.61
N THR A 183 5.32 -17.63 -2.54
CA THR A 183 4.79 -16.28 -2.30
C THR A 183 5.18 -15.79 -0.90
N ILE A 184 5.00 -16.60 0.14
CA ILE A 184 5.39 -16.26 1.51
C ILE A 184 6.91 -16.01 1.62
N ALA A 185 7.72 -16.85 0.99
CA ALA A 185 9.17 -16.67 0.96
C ALA A 185 9.56 -15.34 0.26
N SER A 186 8.90 -15.02 -0.85
CA SER A 186 9.11 -13.76 -1.57
C SER A 186 8.69 -12.54 -0.74
N LEU A 187 7.54 -12.57 -0.07
CA LEU A 187 7.08 -11.53 0.85
C LEU A 187 8.11 -11.27 1.95
N LYS A 188 8.60 -12.34 2.61
CA LYS A 188 9.62 -12.24 3.67
C LYS A 188 10.92 -11.59 3.14
N LYS A 189 11.41 -12.06 1.99
CA LYS A 189 12.65 -11.57 1.37
C LYS A 189 12.54 -10.10 1.01
N ILE A 190 11.48 -9.71 0.28
CA ILE A 190 11.27 -8.31 -0.15
C ILE A 190 11.11 -7.40 1.07
N SER A 191 10.42 -7.87 2.12
CA SER A 191 10.21 -7.09 3.35
C SER A 191 11.52 -6.78 4.08
N ILE A 192 12.42 -7.75 4.18
CA ILE A 192 13.74 -7.53 4.80
C ILE A 192 14.54 -6.53 3.97
N LEU A 193 14.65 -6.73 2.66
CA LEU A 193 15.36 -5.83 1.75
C LEU A 193 14.80 -4.40 1.80
N ALA A 194 13.48 -4.25 1.76
CA ALA A 194 12.85 -2.93 1.85
C ALA A 194 13.12 -2.26 3.20
N SER A 195 13.12 -3.04 4.31
CA SER A 195 13.46 -2.53 5.63
C SER A 195 14.89 -2.03 5.71
N GLU A 196 15.86 -2.74 5.11
CA GLU A 196 17.27 -2.32 5.03
C GLU A 196 17.43 -1.03 4.24
N VAL A 197 16.79 -0.94 3.06
CA VAL A 197 16.82 0.26 2.20
C VAL A 197 16.22 1.47 2.91
N ILE A 198 15.06 1.32 3.52
CA ILE A 198 14.39 2.43 4.21
C ILE A 198 15.14 2.82 5.47
N ALA A 199 15.63 1.87 6.25
CA ALA A 199 16.33 2.14 7.51
C ALA A 199 17.64 2.90 7.33
N SER A 200 18.31 2.77 6.19
CA SER A 200 19.54 3.53 5.90
C SER A 200 19.32 5.05 5.80
N HIS A 201 18.07 5.49 5.55
CA HIS A 201 17.69 6.90 5.44
C HIS A 201 16.73 7.33 6.55
N PHE A 202 15.87 6.42 6.99
CA PHE A 202 14.87 6.68 8.00
C PHE A 202 14.82 5.52 9.00
N PRO A 203 15.76 5.47 9.96
CA PRO A 203 15.89 4.36 10.89
C PRO A 203 14.72 4.28 11.85
N CYS A 204 14.05 3.13 11.87
CA CYS A 204 13.01 2.74 12.83
C CYS A 204 13.33 1.37 13.39
N ARG A 205 12.75 1.05 14.56
CA ARG A 205 12.91 -0.28 15.17
C ARG A 205 12.06 -1.34 14.50
N GLU A 206 11.03 -0.92 13.76
CA GLU A 206 10.09 -1.81 13.09
C GLU A 206 9.39 -1.11 11.92
N TYR A 207 8.93 -1.90 10.96
CA TYR A 207 8.14 -1.45 9.83
C TYR A 207 6.94 -2.35 9.61
N GLY A 208 5.85 -1.77 9.10
CA GLY A 208 4.72 -2.51 8.54
C GLY A 208 4.68 -2.32 7.04
N ILE A 209 4.89 -3.38 6.28
CA ILE A 209 5.01 -3.31 4.83
C ILE A 209 3.73 -3.85 4.20
N ASP A 210 3.13 -3.04 3.34
CA ASP A 210 1.89 -3.39 2.64
C ASP A 210 2.19 -3.85 1.21
N PHE A 211 1.62 -5.00 0.84
CA PHE A 211 1.76 -5.62 -0.47
C PHE A 211 0.40 -5.89 -1.11
N GLY A 212 0.41 -5.94 -2.45
CA GLY A 212 -0.56 -6.66 -3.24
C GLY A 212 0.07 -7.88 -3.90
N ILE A 213 -0.77 -8.72 -4.50
CA ILE A 213 -0.34 -9.81 -5.36
C ILE A 213 -0.86 -9.54 -6.76
N ASN A 214 0.02 -9.39 -7.73
CA ASN A 214 -0.39 -9.15 -9.11
C ASN A 214 -0.96 -10.43 -9.77
N PRO A 215 -1.61 -10.36 -10.97
CA PRO A 215 -2.18 -11.52 -11.64
C PRO A 215 -1.18 -12.64 -11.96
N LYS A 216 0.13 -12.35 -11.97
CA LYS A 216 1.20 -13.36 -12.13
C LYS A 216 1.60 -14.02 -10.81
N GLY A 217 0.92 -13.71 -9.69
CA GLY A 217 1.22 -14.23 -8.35
C GLY A 217 2.45 -13.59 -7.69
N LYS A 218 2.97 -12.49 -8.25
CA LYS A 218 4.15 -11.79 -7.72
C LYS A 218 3.74 -10.74 -6.68
N PRO A 219 4.37 -10.72 -5.48
CA PRO A 219 4.17 -9.65 -4.52
C PRO A 219 4.69 -8.30 -5.05
N ILE A 220 3.86 -7.26 -4.90
CA ILE A 220 4.19 -5.86 -5.24
C ILE A 220 4.06 -5.04 -3.96
N LEU A 221 5.12 -4.36 -3.58
CA LEU A 221 5.19 -3.54 -2.38
C LEU A 221 4.55 -2.18 -2.63
N PHE A 222 3.52 -1.83 -1.85
CA PHE A 222 2.78 -0.57 -1.99
C PHE A 222 3.29 0.54 -1.09
N GLU A 223 3.64 0.22 0.16
CA GLU A 223 4.02 1.22 1.18
C GLU A 223 4.78 0.57 2.34
N VAL A 224 5.70 1.34 2.94
CA VAL A 224 6.40 1.01 4.19
C VAL A 224 5.94 1.96 5.30
N ASN A 225 5.23 1.43 6.29
CA ASN A 225 4.73 2.19 7.43
C ASN A 225 5.77 2.21 8.56
N THR A 226 6.17 3.39 8.98
CA THR A 226 7.18 3.62 10.03
C THR A 226 6.63 3.55 11.46
N THR A 227 5.30 3.56 11.61
CA THR A 227 4.61 3.43 12.90
C THR A 227 3.48 2.40 12.77
N PRO A 228 3.81 1.10 12.56
CA PRO A 228 2.82 0.09 12.27
C PRO A 228 1.99 -0.29 13.50
N SER A 229 0.65 -0.32 13.33
CA SER A 229 -0.24 -0.96 14.30
C SER A 229 -0.08 -2.48 14.27
N ILE A 230 -0.14 -3.10 15.45
CA ILE A 230 -0.09 -4.56 15.63
C ILE A 230 -1.42 -5.15 16.09
N SER A 231 -2.46 -4.33 16.23
CA SER A 231 -3.78 -4.76 16.76
C SER A 231 -4.43 -5.87 15.90
N SER A 232 -4.22 -5.86 14.59
CA SER A 232 -4.74 -6.89 13.70
C SER A 232 -4.15 -8.28 13.98
N PHE A 233 -2.90 -8.37 14.41
CA PHE A 233 -2.30 -9.65 14.80
C PHE A 233 -3.00 -10.28 16.01
N ALA A 234 -3.40 -9.47 16.99
CA ALA A 234 -4.13 -9.95 18.15
C ALA A 234 -5.50 -10.55 17.81
N LYS A 235 -6.11 -10.10 16.71
CA LYS A 235 -7.40 -10.61 16.23
C LYS A 235 -7.28 -11.95 15.52
N ILE A 236 -6.14 -12.21 14.87
CA ILE A 236 -5.91 -13.43 14.07
C ILE A 236 -5.25 -14.51 14.92
N ASP A 237 -4.15 -14.17 15.59
CA ASP A 237 -3.34 -15.12 16.37
C ASP A 237 -2.62 -14.39 17.50
N LYS A 238 -3.08 -14.66 18.73
CA LYS A 238 -2.49 -14.11 19.95
C LYS A 238 -1.02 -14.51 20.13
N THR A 239 -0.59 -15.63 19.55
CA THR A 239 0.79 -16.13 19.65
C THR A 239 1.72 -15.23 18.82
N ILE A 240 1.32 -14.91 17.58
CA ILE A 240 2.06 -13.96 16.72
C ILE A 240 2.12 -12.59 17.41
N TRP A 241 1.00 -12.12 17.93
CA TRP A 241 0.95 -10.82 18.64
C TRP A 241 1.89 -10.81 19.85
N LYS A 242 1.89 -11.85 20.70
CA LYS A 242 2.80 -11.98 21.85
C LYS A 242 4.26 -11.93 21.42
N LYS A 243 4.63 -12.69 20.36
CA LYS A 243 5.97 -12.68 19.80
C LYS A 243 6.42 -11.26 19.38
N ILE A 244 5.56 -10.51 18.67
CA ILE A 244 5.87 -9.12 18.28
C ILE A 244 6.11 -8.25 19.52
N VAL A 245 5.26 -8.39 20.54
CA VAL A 245 5.39 -7.63 21.79
C VAL A 245 6.66 -8.00 22.57
N GLU A 246 7.05 -9.27 22.61
CA GLU A 246 8.31 -9.72 23.22
C GLU A 246 9.52 -9.09 22.53
N ILE A 247 9.55 -9.10 21.18
CA ILE A 247 10.62 -8.47 20.42
C ILE A 247 10.71 -6.98 20.75
N ARG A 248 9.57 -6.28 20.84
CA ARG A 248 9.53 -4.86 21.24
C ARG A 248 10.13 -4.62 22.65
N LYS A 249 9.92 -5.54 23.60
CA LYS A 249 10.55 -5.47 24.92
C LYS A 249 12.07 -5.61 24.80
N MET A 250 12.54 -6.64 24.09
CA MET A 250 13.97 -6.86 23.87
C MET A 250 14.67 -5.67 23.14
N GLN A 251 13.95 -4.95 22.29
CA GLN A 251 14.42 -3.73 21.62
C GLN A 251 14.58 -2.53 22.57
N ASN A 252 13.90 -2.53 23.72
CA ASN A 252 13.96 -1.48 24.74
C ASN A 252 15.04 -1.74 25.80
N GLU A 253 15.50 -3.00 25.94
CA GLU A 253 16.47 -3.45 26.93
C GLU A 253 17.93 -3.37 26.42
N GLY A 254 18.15 -3.04 25.17
CA GLY A 254 19.45 -2.88 24.51
C GLY A 254 19.61 -1.52 23.86
#